data_b8de0a77f9cd32b37f60708eeda24f31
#
_entry.id   b8de0a77f9cd32b37f60708eeda24f31
#
_cell.length_a   1.000
_cell.length_b   1.000
_cell.length_c   1.000
_cell.angle_alpha   90.00
_cell.angle_beta   90.00
_cell.angle_gamma   90.00
#
_symmetry.space_group_name_H-M   'P 1'
#
loop_
_entity.id
_entity.type
_entity.pdbx_description
1 polymer ?
#
loop_
_entity_poly.entity_id
_entity_poly.type
_entity_poly.pdbx_seq_one_letter_code
_entity_poly.pdbx_strand_id
1 'polypeptide(L)'
;MRRGSVGRMSQSAVPSQQSAVPVPAAGSDGARKPRVAVVFGGRSGEHTISCATAAGVLSAIDRDRFDVVPVGITPAGQWVLVDDDPGALALSDDRPPVEITAEGLGRGELTVRPGGGPGSALILSAGSGPALLGEVDVVLPLLHGPYGEDGTLQGMLEMLSIPYVGCGVLASAAGMDKQVTKVLLNAAGIPTAPHVVVTPRRWEGDRELILDACESLDYPLFVKPARAGSSLGITKVERREDLPGAIETARRVDPKVLVESGVLGREIEVAVLGGRDGGAPRVAEPGEIAMDAAHGAGEFYDYETKYLAHDAVQMVCPARITPAERELLMATASAAFDALGGEGLMRVDFFLTPRGEAVVNEVNTMPGFTPFSMYPYMWQVSGLGYTELVTELIDLALERPRDVNR
;
A
#
# COMPACT_ATOMS: atom_id res chain seq x y z
N MET A 1 -40.15 -65.92 32.70
CA MET A 1 -39.82 -66.96 31.74
C MET A 1 -40.08 -66.46 30.35
N ARG A 2 -39.12 -66.45 29.55
CA ARG A 2 -38.92 -66.57 28.11
C ARG A 2 -37.84 -65.58 27.64
N ARG A 3 -36.70 -66.12 27.28
CA ARG A 3 -35.58 -65.44 26.65
C ARG A 3 -35.89 -65.25 25.16
N GLY A 4 -35.71 -64.04 24.66
CA GLY A 4 -35.76 -63.63 23.24
C GLY A 4 -34.37 -63.49 22.70
N SER A 5 -34.03 -64.21 21.63
CA SER A 5 -32.76 -64.25 20.97
C SER A 5 -32.46 -62.97 20.21
N VAL A 6 -31.19 -62.48 20.34
CA VAL A 6 -30.66 -61.36 19.59
C VAL A 6 -30.08 -61.90 18.28
N GLY A 7 -30.70 -61.51 17.16
CA GLY A 7 -30.20 -61.79 15.82
C GLY A 7 -28.94 -60.97 15.50
N ARG A 8 -27.87 -61.61 15.06
CA ARG A 8 -26.67 -61.01 14.47
C ARG A 8 -27.00 -60.41 13.11
N MET A 9 -26.82 -59.13 12.95
CA MET A 9 -26.77 -58.49 11.64
C MET A 9 -25.35 -58.63 11.06
N SER A 10 -25.28 -59.22 9.86
CA SER A 10 -24.06 -59.37 9.08
C SER A 10 -23.54 -58.00 8.62
N GLN A 11 -22.28 -57.75 8.88
CA GLN A 11 -21.55 -56.62 8.29
C GLN A 11 -21.21 -56.94 6.84
N SER A 12 -21.84 -56.22 5.92
CA SER A 12 -21.41 -56.20 4.52
C SER A 12 -20.17 -55.32 4.37
N ALA A 13 -19.10 -55.90 3.87
CA ALA A 13 -17.84 -55.26 3.56
C ALA A 13 -18.02 -54.23 2.44
N VAL A 14 -17.59 -52.99 2.69
CA VAL A 14 -17.43 -51.94 1.67
C VAL A 14 -16.07 -52.17 1.01
N PRO A 15 -15.95 -52.19 -0.33
CA PRO A 15 -14.66 -52.31 -0.98
C PRO A 15 -13.92 -51.01 -0.95
N SER A 16 -12.83 -50.95 -0.21
CA SER A 16 -11.82 -49.92 -0.25
C SER A 16 -10.87 -50.21 -1.41
N GLN A 17 -11.00 -49.46 -2.50
CA GLN A 17 -9.89 -49.17 -3.43
C GLN A 17 -10.22 -47.92 -4.25
N GLN A 18 -9.93 -46.75 -3.69
CA GLN A 18 -9.59 -45.61 -4.52
C GLN A 18 -8.08 -45.65 -4.73
N SER A 19 -7.68 -46.03 -5.96
CA SER A 19 -6.31 -45.93 -6.42
C SER A 19 -5.85 -44.47 -6.33
N ALA A 20 -4.91 -44.21 -5.43
CA ALA A 20 -4.17 -42.94 -5.38
C ALA A 20 -3.45 -42.74 -6.73
N VAL A 21 -3.78 -41.65 -7.42
CA VAL A 21 -2.99 -41.19 -8.56
C VAL A 21 -1.60 -40.90 -8.01
N PRO A 22 -0.53 -41.45 -8.59
CA PRO A 22 0.82 -41.18 -8.11
C PRO A 22 1.12 -39.69 -8.30
N VAL A 23 1.40 -39.00 -7.21
CA VAL A 23 2.05 -37.69 -7.25
C VAL A 23 3.45 -37.92 -7.83
N PRO A 24 3.85 -37.26 -8.92
CA PRO A 24 5.21 -37.41 -9.43
C PRO A 24 6.16 -36.98 -8.33
N ALA A 25 7.12 -37.86 -8.00
CA ALA A 25 8.21 -37.53 -7.10
C ALA A 25 8.94 -36.31 -7.67
N ALA A 26 9.23 -35.32 -6.82
CA ALA A 26 10.05 -34.15 -7.17
C ALA A 26 11.38 -34.67 -7.73
N GLY A 27 11.56 -34.51 -9.05
CA GLY A 27 12.82 -34.75 -9.73
C GLY A 27 13.78 -33.66 -9.34
N SER A 28 14.94 -34.05 -8.86
CA SER A 28 16.11 -33.18 -8.64
C SER A 28 16.55 -32.58 -9.97
N ASP A 29 16.86 -31.30 -9.90
CA ASP A 29 17.70 -30.46 -10.73
C ASP A 29 16.98 -29.31 -11.47
N GLY A 30 17.29 -28.11 -10.97
CA GLY A 30 16.85 -26.82 -11.47
C GLY A 30 15.69 -26.28 -10.61
N ALA A 31 16.04 -25.61 -9.50
CA ALA A 31 15.02 -24.86 -8.74
C ALA A 31 14.31 -23.91 -9.72
N ARG A 32 12.98 -24.11 -9.90
CA ARG A 32 12.20 -23.20 -10.74
C ARG A 32 12.31 -21.78 -10.20
N LYS A 33 12.32 -20.78 -11.09
CA LYS A 33 12.26 -19.38 -10.68
C LYS A 33 11.01 -19.15 -9.82
N PRO A 34 11.12 -18.38 -8.72
CA PRO A 34 9.92 -17.95 -7.98
C PRO A 34 8.95 -17.23 -8.90
N ARG A 35 7.67 -17.55 -8.79
CA ARG A 35 6.61 -16.94 -9.59
C ARG A 35 6.00 -15.77 -8.83
N VAL A 36 6.11 -14.58 -9.40
CA VAL A 36 5.66 -13.30 -8.86
C VAL A 36 4.35 -12.90 -9.53
N ALA A 37 3.26 -12.82 -8.79
CA ALA A 37 2.04 -12.17 -9.28
C ALA A 37 2.13 -10.67 -9.03
N VAL A 38 2.27 -9.89 -10.09
CA VAL A 38 2.23 -8.42 -10.03
C VAL A 38 0.77 -7.99 -10.12
N VAL A 39 0.24 -7.46 -9.01
CA VAL A 39 -1.20 -7.11 -8.87
C VAL A 39 -1.38 -5.61 -8.94
N PHE A 40 -2.23 -5.11 -9.83
CA PHE A 40 -2.41 -3.69 -10.09
C PHE A 40 -3.84 -3.33 -10.53
N GLY A 41 -4.13 -2.02 -10.70
CA GLY A 41 -5.45 -1.49 -10.98
C GLY A 41 -6.22 -1.21 -9.68
N GLY A 42 -7.27 -1.98 -9.40
CA GLY A 42 -8.03 -1.89 -8.15
C GLY A 42 -9.25 -0.99 -8.21
N ARG A 43 -9.97 -0.90 -7.09
CA ARG A 43 -11.26 -0.22 -6.95
C ARG A 43 -11.15 1.24 -6.52
N SER A 44 -9.94 1.70 -6.19
CA SER A 44 -9.71 3.08 -5.75
C SER A 44 -9.70 4.07 -6.91
N GLY A 45 -9.81 5.36 -6.59
CA GLY A 45 -9.65 6.43 -7.57
C GLY A 45 -8.23 6.54 -8.17
N GLU A 46 -7.28 5.78 -7.63
CA GLU A 46 -5.88 5.75 -8.08
C GLU A 46 -5.58 4.59 -9.05
N HIS A 47 -6.62 3.97 -9.62
CA HIS A 47 -6.54 2.83 -10.54
C HIS A 47 -5.53 3.04 -11.68
N THR A 48 -5.59 4.19 -12.34
CA THR A 48 -4.73 4.50 -13.49
C THR A 48 -3.25 4.69 -13.09
N ILE A 49 -3.00 5.25 -11.90
CA ILE A 49 -1.65 5.37 -11.33
C ILE A 49 -1.08 4.00 -10.99
N SER A 50 -1.92 3.11 -10.47
CA SER A 50 -1.55 1.70 -10.22
C SER A 50 -1.15 0.99 -11.52
N CYS A 51 -1.86 1.20 -12.62
CA CYS A 51 -1.51 0.65 -13.93
C CYS A 51 -0.17 1.19 -14.45
N ALA A 52 0.07 2.50 -14.31
CA ALA A 52 1.33 3.13 -14.69
C ALA A 52 2.52 2.62 -13.83
N THR A 53 2.28 2.42 -12.54
CA THR A 53 3.25 1.80 -11.63
C THR A 53 3.61 0.38 -12.10
N ALA A 54 2.60 -0.40 -12.46
CA ALA A 54 2.81 -1.75 -13.00
C ALA A 54 3.63 -1.76 -14.29
N ALA A 55 3.42 -0.81 -15.20
CA ALA A 55 4.24 -0.66 -16.40
C ALA A 55 5.73 -0.52 -16.05
N GLY A 56 6.05 0.35 -15.10
CA GLY A 56 7.43 0.55 -14.63
C GLY A 56 8.04 -0.72 -14.03
N VAL A 57 7.32 -1.36 -13.11
CA VAL A 57 7.77 -2.59 -12.43
C VAL A 57 7.93 -3.75 -13.41
N LEU A 58 6.96 -3.99 -14.29
CA LEU A 58 7.02 -5.05 -15.30
C LEU A 58 8.17 -4.87 -16.28
N SER A 59 8.55 -3.61 -16.56
CA SER A 59 9.72 -3.30 -17.38
C SER A 59 11.05 -3.55 -16.67
N ALA A 60 11.07 -3.44 -15.34
CA ALA A 60 12.29 -3.46 -14.54
C ALA A 60 12.55 -4.77 -13.80
N ILE A 61 11.52 -5.58 -13.54
CA ILE A 61 11.64 -6.84 -12.79
C ILE A 61 12.62 -7.80 -13.49
N ASP A 62 13.52 -8.39 -12.72
CA ASP A 62 14.55 -9.30 -13.23
C ASP A 62 13.93 -10.64 -13.69
N ARG A 63 13.78 -10.78 -15.01
CA ARG A 63 13.23 -11.97 -15.65
C ARG A 63 14.17 -13.18 -15.60
N ASP A 64 15.46 -12.97 -15.31
CA ASP A 64 16.37 -14.09 -15.10
C ASP A 64 16.19 -14.74 -13.74
N ARG A 65 15.70 -13.99 -12.76
CA ARG A 65 15.41 -14.46 -11.41
C ARG A 65 13.97 -14.88 -11.21
N PHE A 66 13.02 -14.21 -11.81
CA PHE A 66 11.59 -14.36 -11.52
C PHE A 66 10.76 -14.73 -12.76
N ASP A 67 9.76 -15.60 -12.54
CA ASP A 67 8.66 -15.85 -13.47
C ASP A 67 7.49 -14.93 -13.10
N VAL A 68 6.96 -14.15 -14.04
CA VAL A 68 6.04 -13.05 -13.73
C VAL A 68 4.65 -13.30 -14.30
N VAL A 69 3.63 -13.03 -13.49
CA VAL A 69 2.22 -13.12 -13.88
C VAL A 69 1.55 -11.77 -13.60
N PRO A 70 1.26 -10.96 -14.63
CA PRO A 70 0.51 -9.73 -14.46
C PRO A 70 -0.95 -10.01 -14.14
N VAL A 71 -1.45 -9.43 -13.05
CA VAL A 71 -2.83 -9.60 -12.57
C VAL A 71 -3.47 -8.23 -12.40
N GLY A 72 -4.46 -7.95 -13.21
CA GLY A 72 -5.25 -6.73 -13.13
C GLY A 72 -6.44 -6.90 -12.19
N ILE A 73 -6.79 -5.86 -11.45
CA ILE A 73 -8.07 -5.77 -10.74
C ILE A 73 -8.87 -4.63 -11.38
N THR A 74 -10.06 -4.94 -11.87
CA THR A 74 -10.95 -3.93 -12.47
C THR A 74 -11.49 -2.98 -11.41
N PRO A 75 -12.04 -1.80 -11.78
CA PRO A 75 -12.74 -0.92 -10.84
C PRO A 75 -13.94 -1.59 -10.15
N ALA A 76 -14.54 -2.60 -10.79
CA ALA A 76 -15.59 -3.43 -10.18
C ALA A 76 -15.05 -4.46 -9.17
N GLY A 77 -13.72 -4.67 -9.11
CA GLY A 77 -13.06 -5.60 -8.20
C GLY A 77 -12.87 -7.02 -8.77
N GLN A 78 -13.06 -7.21 -10.06
CA GLN A 78 -12.78 -8.50 -10.72
C GLN A 78 -11.28 -8.66 -10.95
N TRP A 79 -10.76 -9.81 -10.65
CA TRP A 79 -9.36 -10.17 -10.91
C TRP A 79 -9.26 -10.78 -12.30
N VAL A 80 -8.36 -10.26 -13.13
CA VAL A 80 -8.17 -10.70 -14.50
C VAL A 80 -6.70 -10.93 -14.82
N LEU A 81 -6.42 -11.93 -15.66
CA LEU A 81 -5.08 -12.09 -16.21
C LEU A 81 -4.86 -11.02 -17.29
N VAL A 82 -3.74 -10.33 -17.20
CA VAL A 82 -3.35 -9.28 -18.17
C VAL A 82 -2.14 -9.74 -18.96
N ASP A 83 -1.98 -9.24 -20.18
CA ASP A 83 -0.78 -9.49 -20.97
C ASP A 83 0.45 -8.86 -20.33
N ASP A 84 1.57 -9.53 -20.44
CA ASP A 84 2.88 -9.01 -20.02
C ASP A 84 3.40 -8.00 -21.07
N ASP A 85 2.68 -6.89 -21.19
CA ASP A 85 3.00 -5.77 -22.07
C ASP A 85 3.06 -4.45 -21.29
N PRO A 86 4.21 -4.09 -20.73
CA PRO A 86 4.38 -2.83 -20.02
C PRO A 86 4.00 -1.61 -20.86
N GLY A 87 4.23 -1.66 -22.18
CA GLY A 87 3.91 -0.58 -23.09
C GLY A 87 2.41 -0.30 -23.19
N ALA A 88 1.58 -1.33 -23.05
CA ALA A 88 0.12 -1.17 -23.02
C ALA A 88 -0.37 -0.48 -21.74
N LEU A 89 0.36 -0.57 -20.64
CA LEU A 89 -0.02 -0.03 -19.31
C LEU A 89 0.58 1.37 -19.04
N ALA A 90 1.62 1.78 -19.77
CA ALA A 90 2.32 3.03 -19.51
C ALA A 90 1.43 4.26 -19.79
N LEU A 91 1.60 5.32 -19.01
CA LEU A 91 1.01 6.62 -19.33
C LEU A 91 1.58 7.17 -20.64
N SER A 92 0.75 7.84 -21.41
CA SER A 92 1.13 8.46 -22.69
C SER A 92 0.25 9.68 -22.92
N ASP A 93 0.83 10.76 -23.44
CA ASP A 93 0.10 11.98 -23.79
C ASP A 93 -0.85 11.76 -24.99
N ASP A 94 -0.59 10.73 -25.79
CA ASP A 94 -1.33 10.43 -27.02
C ASP A 94 -2.56 9.52 -26.78
N ARG A 95 -2.78 9.03 -25.56
CA ARG A 95 -3.90 8.14 -25.24
C ARG A 95 -4.44 8.40 -23.84
N PRO A 96 -5.75 8.12 -23.58
CA PRO A 96 -6.31 8.23 -22.25
C PRO A 96 -5.59 7.28 -21.27
N PRO A 97 -5.59 7.61 -19.97
CA PRO A 97 -5.08 6.71 -18.93
C PRO A 97 -5.72 5.32 -19.02
N VAL A 98 -4.92 4.30 -18.78
CA VAL A 98 -5.35 2.90 -18.92
C VAL A 98 -6.25 2.50 -17.75
N GLU A 99 -7.38 1.87 -18.08
CA GLU A 99 -8.27 1.22 -17.13
C GLU A 99 -8.36 -0.27 -17.44
N ILE A 100 -8.21 -1.12 -16.43
CA ILE A 100 -8.35 -2.57 -16.56
C ILE A 100 -9.82 -2.93 -16.65
N THR A 101 -10.21 -3.54 -17.76
CA THR A 101 -11.56 -4.09 -17.96
C THR A 101 -11.47 -5.58 -18.29
N ALA A 102 -12.51 -6.33 -17.96
CA ALA A 102 -12.56 -7.77 -18.28
C ALA A 102 -12.56 -8.05 -19.79
N GLU A 103 -13.02 -7.10 -20.60
CA GLU A 103 -13.18 -7.22 -22.06
C GLU A 103 -12.00 -6.62 -22.84
N GLY A 104 -11.22 -5.69 -22.22
CA GLY A 104 -10.14 -4.97 -22.87
C GLY A 104 -8.79 -5.67 -22.70
N LEU A 105 -8.13 -5.44 -21.58
CA LEU A 105 -6.80 -5.98 -21.30
C LEU A 105 -6.84 -7.34 -20.57
N GLY A 106 -8.01 -7.79 -20.09
CA GLY A 106 -8.17 -9.05 -19.36
C GLY A 106 -8.32 -10.24 -20.31
N ARG A 107 -7.57 -11.32 -20.05
CA ARG A 107 -7.67 -12.61 -20.77
C ARG A 107 -8.59 -13.64 -20.09
N GLY A 108 -9.37 -13.23 -19.11
CA GLY A 108 -10.27 -14.08 -18.35
C GLY A 108 -10.22 -13.81 -16.86
N GLU A 109 -11.24 -14.23 -16.14
CA GLU A 109 -11.36 -14.00 -14.71
C GLU A 109 -10.46 -14.95 -13.94
N LEU A 110 -9.71 -14.40 -12.97
CA LEU A 110 -8.87 -15.15 -12.06
C LEU A 110 -9.61 -15.41 -10.74
N THR A 111 -9.52 -16.64 -10.27
CA THR A 111 -10.00 -17.02 -8.96
C THR A 111 -8.83 -17.56 -8.15
N VAL A 112 -8.67 -17.07 -6.92
CA VAL A 112 -7.69 -17.61 -5.98
C VAL A 112 -8.35 -18.77 -5.26
N ARG A 113 -7.77 -19.97 -5.36
CA ARG A 113 -8.26 -21.15 -4.64
C ARG A 113 -7.65 -21.19 -3.24
N PRO A 114 -8.43 -21.10 -2.17
CA PRO A 114 -7.93 -21.36 -0.83
C PRO A 114 -7.46 -22.82 -0.75
N GLY A 115 -6.20 -23.03 -0.52
CA GLY A 115 -5.61 -24.38 -0.55
C GLY A 115 -4.56 -24.64 0.51
N GLY A 116 -4.56 -23.84 1.59
CA GLY A 116 -3.83 -24.14 2.83
C GLY A 116 -2.39 -24.67 2.63
N GLY A 117 -1.47 -23.84 2.17
CA GLY A 117 -0.06 -24.21 2.10
C GLY A 117 0.72 -23.44 1.03
N PRO A 118 2.05 -23.58 1.01
CA PRO A 118 2.88 -23.06 -0.07
C PRO A 118 2.40 -23.63 -1.40
N GLY A 119 2.10 -22.75 -2.35
CA GLY A 119 1.58 -23.14 -3.66
C GLY A 119 0.08 -22.89 -3.84
N SER A 120 -0.47 -21.82 -3.25
CA SER A 120 -1.83 -21.39 -3.59
C SER A 120 -1.95 -21.12 -5.08
N ALA A 121 -2.84 -21.87 -5.73
CA ALA A 121 -2.98 -21.85 -7.17
C ALA A 121 -3.87 -20.69 -7.64
N LEU A 122 -3.37 -19.91 -8.60
CA LEU A 122 -4.23 -19.05 -9.41
C LEU A 122 -4.96 -19.92 -10.45
N ILE A 123 -6.29 -19.82 -10.45
CA ILE A 123 -7.15 -20.50 -11.42
C ILE A 123 -7.70 -19.45 -12.37
N LEU A 124 -7.38 -19.58 -13.65
CA LEU A 124 -7.98 -18.80 -14.72
C LEU A 124 -9.28 -19.45 -15.14
N SER A 125 -10.39 -18.73 -15.09
CA SER A 125 -11.66 -19.13 -15.70
C SER A 125 -11.78 -18.39 -17.04
N ALA A 126 -11.35 -19.05 -18.12
CA ALA A 126 -11.58 -18.59 -19.49
C ALA A 126 -12.73 -19.38 -20.13
N GLY A 127 -13.27 -18.90 -21.24
CA GLY A 127 -14.46 -19.47 -21.93
C GLY A 127 -14.42 -20.98 -22.26
N SER A 128 -13.28 -21.66 -22.11
CA SER A 128 -13.09 -23.12 -22.26
C SER A 128 -13.15 -23.89 -20.92
N GLY A 129 -13.43 -23.22 -19.80
CA GLY A 129 -13.44 -23.80 -18.45
C GLY A 129 -12.23 -23.40 -17.61
N PRO A 130 -12.20 -23.78 -16.31
CA PRO A 130 -11.12 -23.40 -15.41
C PRO A 130 -9.80 -24.06 -15.80
N ALA A 131 -8.77 -23.26 -16.03
CA ALA A 131 -7.40 -23.71 -16.27
C ALA A 131 -6.52 -23.31 -15.08
N LEU A 132 -5.69 -24.23 -14.60
CA LEU A 132 -4.70 -23.95 -13.56
C LEU A 132 -3.54 -23.14 -14.17
N LEU A 133 -3.38 -21.89 -13.78
CA LEU A 133 -2.21 -21.07 -14.19
C LEU A 133 -0.92 -21.50 -13.49
N GLY A 134 -1.03 -22.25 -12.41
CA GLY A 134 0.07 -22.68 -11.57
C GLY A 134 0.12 -21.98 -10.23
N GLU A 135 1.13 -22.31 -9.45
CA GLU A 135 1.34 -21.78 -8.11
C GLU A 135 2.00 -20.40 -8.19
N VAL A 136 1.63 -19.50 -7.26
CA VAL A 136 2.27 -18.22 -7.03
C VAL A 136 3.09 -18.30 -5.75
N ASP A 137 4.35 -17.88 -5.81
CA ASP A 137 5.25 -17.91 -4.66
C ASP A 137 5.16 -16.62 -3.85
N VAL A 138 4.91 -15.49 -4.52
CA VAL A 138 4.82 -14.17 -3.91
C VAL A 138 3.92 -13.24 -4.72
N VAL A 139 3.20 -12.37 -4.04
CA VAL A 139 2.42 -11.28 -4.65
C VAL A 139 3.17 -9.96 -4.47
N LEU A 140 3.31 -9.21 -5.55
CA LEU A 140 3.78 -7.83 -5.55
C LEU A 140 2.56 -6.92 -5.80
N PRO A 141 1.92 -6.40 -4.74
CA PRO A 141 0.79 -5.50 -4.90
C PRO A 141 1.27 -4.09 -5.22
N LEU A 142 0.75 -3.51 -6.29
CA LEU A 142 1.01 -2.14 -6.73
C LEU A 142 -0.29 -1.33 -6.68
N LEU A 143 -1.11 -1.61 -5.68
CA LEU A 143 -2.42 -0.99 -5.48
C LEU A 143 -2.29 0.18 -4.51
N HIS A 144 -2.91 1.31 -4.87
CA HIS A 144 -2.92 2.50 -4.03
C HIS A 144 -4.31 2.75 -3.43
N GLY A 145 -4.33 3.35 -2.24
CA GLY A 145 -5.56 3.73 -1.55
C GLY A 145 -6.38 2.55 -0.99
N PRO A 146 -7.69 2.74 -0.81
CA PRO A 146 -8.59 1.72 -0.25
C PRO A 146 -8.55 0.41 -1.03
N TYR A 147 -8.64 -0.72 -0.31
CA TYR A 147 -8.53 -2.11 -0.80
C TYR A 147 -7.13 -2.52 -1.30
N GLY A 148 -6.15 -1.60 -1.27
CA GLY A 148 -4.75 -1.90 -1.60
C GLY A 148 -3.81 -1.68 -0.43
N GLU A 149 -3.92 -0.53 0.23
CA GLU A 149 -3.05 -0.09 1.33
C GLU A 149 -3.68 -0.18 2.72
N ASP A 150 -4.95 -0.61 2.83
CA ASP A 150 -5.74 -0.58 4.06
C ASP A 150 -5.76 -1.89 4.85
N GLY A 151 -4.93 -2.85 4.47
CA GLY A 151 -4.85 -4.16 5.12
C GLY A 151 -5.84 -5.22 4.60
N THR A 152 -6.79 -4.86 3.74
CA THR A 152 -7.80 -5.81 3.23
C THR A 152 -7.19 -6.84 2.28
N LEU A 153 -6.37 -6.41 1.31
CA LEU A 153 -5.62 -7.31 0.43
C LEU A 153 -4.63 -8.15 1.23
N GLN A 154 -3.88 -7.51 2.12
CA GLN A 154 -2.91 -8.17 2.98
C GLN A 154 -3.57 -9.27 3.82
N GLY A 155 -4.73 -8.98 4.44
CA GLY A 155 -5.50 -9.95 5.20
C GLY A 155 -5.98 -11.14 4.36
N MET A 156 -6.38 -10.92 3.12
CA MET A 156 -6.72 -12.00 2.19
C MET A 156 -5.50 -12.88 1.89
N LEU A 157 -4.35 -12.28 1.61
CA LEU A 157 -3.11 -13.01 1.31
C LEU A 157 -2.59 -13.79 2.52
N GLU A 158 -2.71 -13.25 3.74
CA GLU A 158 -2.40 -13.96 4.98
C GLU A 158 -3.28 -15.22 5.14
N MET A 159 -4.60 -15.09 4.93
CA MET A 159 -5.51 -16.24 5.00
C MET A 159 -5.21 -17.31 3.95
N LEU A 160 -4.63 -16.92 2.83
CA LEU A 160 -4.21 -17.82 1.75
C LEU A 160 -2.78 -18.35 1.94
N SER A 161 -2.06 -17.87 2.96
CA SER A 161 -0.65 -18.18 3.20
C SER A 161 0.26 -17.85 1.99
N ILE A 162 -0.07 -16.78 1.26
CA ILE A 162 0.71 -16.30 0.12
C ILE A 162 1.60 -15.15 0.60
N PRO A 163 2.92 -15.25 0.47
CA PRO A 163 3.84 -14.14 0.71
C PRO A 163 3.50 -12.93 -0.17
N TYR A 164 3.71 -11.73 0.34
CA TYR A 164 3.48 -10.50 -0.40
C TYR A 164 4.49 -9.42 -0.03
N VAL A 165 4.77 -8.58 -0.99
CA VAL A 165 5.64 -7.40 -0.82
C VAL A 165 4.88 -6.31 -0.07
N GLY A 166 5.58 -5.61 0.82
CA GLY A 166 5.05 -4.45 1.52
C GLY A 166 4.68 -4.74 2.97
N CYS A 167 4.03 -3.77 3.59
CA CYS A 167 3.62 -3.82 4.97
C CYS A 167 2.55 -4.88 5.25
N GLY A 168 2.56 -5.46 6.44
CA GLY A 168 1.55 -6.40 6.91
C GLY A 168 0.19 -5.74 7.19
N VAL A 169 -0.78 -6.56 7.62
CA VAL A 169 -2.18 -6.13 7.87
C VAL A 169 -2.25 -4.95 8.83
N LEU A 170 -1.56 -5.04 9.98
CA LEU A 170 -1.62 -4.00 11.01
C LEU A 170 -1.05 -2.68 10.51
N ALA A 171 0.16 -2.70 9.97
CA ALA A 171 0.84 -1.50 9.50
C ALA A 171 0.08 -0.83 8.35
N SER A 172 -0.47 -1.62 7.42
CA SER A 172 -1.29 -1.11 6.32
C SER A 172 -2.58 -0.45 6.83
N ALA A 173 -3.34 -1.12 7.69
CA ALA A 173 -4.58 -0.58 8.23
C ALA A 173 -4.35 0.66 9.12
N ALA A 174 -3.28 0.64 9.93
CA ALA A 174 -2.92 1.77 10.78
C ALA A 174 -2.38 2.95 9.95
N GLY A 175 -1.54 2.69 8.96
CA GLY A 175 -0.95 3.70 8.08
C GLY A 175 -1.99 4.42 7.23
N MET A 176 -3.00 3.70 6.77
CA MET A 176 -4.11 4.29 6.00
C MET A 176 -4.96 5.24 6.83
N ASP A 177 -5.11 5.02 8.14
CA ASP A 177 -5.92 5.85 9.02
C ASP A 177 -5.08 6.90 9.75
N LYS A 178 -5.11 8.15 9.28
CA LYS A 178 -4.30 9.27 9.80
C LYS A 178 -4.42 9.47 11.31
N GLN A 179 -5.61 9.22 11.91
CA GLN A 179 -5.76 9.28 13.35
C GLN A 179 -4.98 8.18 14.05
N VAL A 180 -5.12 6.93 13.58
CA VAL A 180 -4.45 5.78 14.20
C VAL A 180 -2.95 5.90 14.05
N THR A 181 -2.47 6.30 12.87
CA THR A 181 -1.05 6.63 12.62
C THR A 181 -0.52 7.61 13.66
N LYS A 182 -1.21 8.75 13.87
CA LYS A 182 -0.78 9.77 14.84
C LYS A 182 -0.79 9.25 16.28
N VAL A 183 -1.77 8.42 16.64
CA VAL A 183 -1.80 7.79 17.98
C VAL A 183 -0.58 6.90 18.21
N LEU A 184 -0.21 6.07 17.24
CA LEU A 184 0.95 5.19 17.35
C LEU A 184 2.26 5.97 17.37
N LEU A 185 2.41 6.95 16.48
CA LEU A 185 3.60 7.81 16.42
C LEU A 185 3.79 8.60 17.72
N ASN A 186 2.73 9.23 18.23
CA ASN A 186 2.78 9.99 19.48
C ASN A 186 3.09 9.08 20.70
N ALA A 187 2.59 7.84 20.71
CA ALA A 187 2.92 6.87 21.74
C ALA A 187 4.42 6.47 21.70
N ALA A 188 5.03 6.51 20.52
CA ALA A 188 6.48 6.31 20.32
C ALA A 188 7.31 7.59 20.52
N GLY A 189 6.70 8.71 20.92
CA GLY A 189 7.37 9.99 21.13
C GLY A 189 7.74 10.73 19.84
N ILE A 190 7.15 10.35 18.69
CA ILE A 190 7.38 10.96 17.38
C ILE A 190 6.38 12.11 17.20
N PRO A 191 6.84 13.34 16.93
CA PRO A 191 5.98 14.51 16.79
C PRO A 191 5.06 14.42 15.57
N THR A 192 3.77 14.77 15.76
CA THR A 192 2.78 14.96 14.69
C THR A 192 2.04 16.28 14.90
N ALA A 193 1.38 16.80 13.86
CA ALA A 193 0.57 17.99 14.00
C ALA A 193 -0.55 17.81 15.05
N PRO A 194 -0.81 18.81 15.92
CA PRO A 194 -1.97 18.83 16.81
C PRO A 194 -3.26 18.68 16.01
N HIS A 195 -4.22 17.91 16.52
CA HIS A 195 -5.43 17.61 15.75
C HIS A 195 -6.65 17.33 16.61
N VAL A 196 -7.83 17.54 16.03
CA VAL A 196 -9.13 17.15 16.56
C VAL A 196 -9.75 16.11 15.64
N VAL A 197 -10.27 15.02 16.22
CA VAL A 197 -10.93 13.94 15.47
C VAL A 197 -12.43 14.17 15.44
N VAL A 198 -13.00 14.21 14.25
CA VAL A 198 -14.42 14.34 13.99
C VAL A 198 -14.97 12.97 13.55
N THR A 199 -15.68 12.29 14.44
CA THR A 199 -16.40 11.06 14.11
C THR A 199 -17.86 11.38 13.77
N PRO A 200 -18.56 10.52 12.97
CA PRO A 200 -19.98 10.74 12.66
C PRO A 200 -20.84 10.99 13.89
N ARG A 201 -20.70 10.14 14.90
CA ARG A 201 -21.46 10.24 16.15
C ARG A 201 -21.27 11.59 16.86
N ARG A 202 -20.02 12.06 16.97
CA ARG A 202 -19.71 13.33 17.64
C ARG A 202 -20.19 14.52 16.82
N TRP A 203 -20.05 14.47 15.51
CA TRP A 203 -20.48 15.55 14.63
C TRP A 203 -21.99 15.73 14.58
N GLU A 204 -22.74 14.64 14.65
CA GLU A 204 -24.21 14.67 14.66
C GLU A 204 -24.78 15.01 16.04
N GLY A 205 -24.10 14.64 17.11
CA GLY A 205 -24.58 14.86 18.49
C GLY A 205 -24.08 16.13 19.15
N ASP A 206 -22.79 16.50 18.92
CA ASP A 206 -22.09 17.51 19.69
C ASP A 206 -21.26 18.45 18.80
N ARG A 207 -21.85 18.93 17.70
CA ARG A 207 -21.14 19.75 16.68
C ARG A 207 -20.40 20.94 17.28
N GLU A 208 -21.05 21.71 18.17
CA GLU A 208 -20.44 22.90 18.78
C GLU A 208 -19.23 22.53 19.66
N LEU A 209 -19.29 21.43 20.40
CA LEU A 209 -18.13 20.96 21.17
C LEU A 209 -16.93 20.59 20.29
N ILE A 210 -17.18 20.12 19.08
CA ILE A 210 -16.10 19.84 18.12
C ILE A 210 -15.52 21.15 17.61
N LEU A 211 -16.36 22.11 17.23
CA LEU A 211 -15.92 23.41 16.76
C LEU A 211 -15.13 24.16 17.85
N ASP A 212 -15.60 24.10 19.10
CA ASP A 212 -14.90 24.68 20.25
C ASP A 212 -13.54 23.96 20.51
N ALA A 213 -13.50 22.64 20.34
CA ALA A 213 -12.22 21.92 20.46
C ALA A 213 -11.22 22.35 19.38
N CYS A 214 -11.69 22.65 18.17
CA CYS A 214 -10.83 23.13 17.09
C CYS A 214 -10.23 24.51 17.37
N GLU A 215 -10.84 25.34 18.22
CA GLU A 215 -10.27 26.64 18.63
C GLU A 215 -8.97 26.51 19.47
N SER A 216 -8.68 25.33 19.99
CA SER A 216 -7.41 25.06 20.64
C SER A 216 -6.25 24.81 19.67
N LEU A 217 -6.55 24.72 18.38
CA LEU A 217 -5.57 24.53 17.31
C LEU A 217 -5.13 25.86 16.70
N ASP A 218 -3.89 25.90 16.20
CA ASP A 218 -3.34 27.08 15.53
C ASP A 218 -3.77 27.12 14.06
N TYR A 219 -4.38 28.24 13.63
CA TYR A 219 -4.75 28.49 12.23
C TYR A 219 -3.51 28.83 11.37
N PRO A 220 -3.53 28.50 10.06
CA PRO A 220 -4.63 27.88 9.32
C PRO A 220 -4.81 26.41 9.73
N LEU A 221 -6.07 25.93 9.68
CA LEU A 221 -6.37 24.53 9.91
C LEU A 221 -6.49 23.76 8.58
N PHE A 222 -6.16 22.48 8.62
CA PHE A 222 -6.37 21.57 7.50
C PHE A 222 -7.38 20.50 7.89
N VAL A 223 -8.50 20.49 7.16
CA VAL A 223 -9.57 19.51 7.35
C VAL A 223 -9.36 18.38 6.35
N LYS A 224 -9.14 17.17 6.84
CA LYS A 224 -8.73 16.01 6.03
C LYS A 224 -9.63 14.80 6.28
N PRO A 225 -10.05 14.04 5.25
CA PRO A 225 -10.56 12.68 5.45
C PRO A 225 -9.52 11.82 6.16
N ALA A 226 -9.95 10.95 7.09
CA ALA A 226 -9.00 10.13 7.85
C ALA A 226 -8.30 9.07 6.98
N ARG A 227 -9.04 8.49 6.01
CA ARG A 227 -8.61 7.36 5.18
C ARG A 227 -8.76 7.69 3.70
N ALA A 228 -7.98 8.66 3.24
CA ALA A 228 -7.88 9.03 1.84
C ALA A 228 -6.43 9.39 1.50
N GLY A 229 -6.02 9.05 0.29
CA GLY A 229 -4.74 9.43 -0.31
C GLY A 229 -4.85 10.67 -1.20
N SER A 230 -3.75 11.03 -1.85
CA SER A 230 -3.68 12.00 -2.95
C SER A 230 -4.35 13.35 -2.68
N SER A 231 -4.34 13.82 -1.45
CA SER A 231 -4.96 15.10 -1.01
C SER A 231 -6.48 15.22 -1.29
N LEU A 232 -7.16 14.13 -1.61
CA LEU A 232 -8.59 14.14 -1.92
C LEU A 232 -9.43 14.59 -0.71
N GLY A 233 -10.24 15.63 -0.91
CA GLY A 233 -11.15 16.14 0.13
C GLY A 233 -10.48 16.95 1.23
N ILE A 234 -9.21 17.36 1.06
CA ILE A 234 -8.52 18.25 2.00
C ILE A 234 -8.94 19.71 1.74
N THR A 235 -9.20 20.45 2.82
CA THR A 235 -9.55 21.87 2.76
C THR A 235 -8.73 22.65 3.77
N LYS A 236 -8.05 23.71 3.32
CA LYS A 236 -7.41 24.72 4.19
C LYS A 236 -8.48 25.67 4.70
N VAL A 237 -8.48 25.91 6.01
CA VAL A 237 -9.45 26.78 6.70
C VAL A 237 -8.70 27.85 7.49
N GLU A 238 -9.06 29.09 7.27
CA GLU A 238 -8.41 30.24 7.92
C GLU A 238 -9.26 30.84 9.04
N ARG A 239 -10.56 30.49 9.12
CA ARG A 239 -11.52 31.07 10.07
C ARG A 239 -12.51 30.00 10.53
N ARG A 240 -12.97 30.13 11.79
CA ARG A 240 -13.95 29.22 12.41
C ARG A 240 -15.21 28.99 11.56
N GLU A 241 -15.73 30.06 10.98
CA GLU A 241 -16.98 30.02 10.20
C GLU A 241 -16.91 29.08 8.98
N ASP A 242 -15.73 28.82 8.46
CA ASP A 242 -15.51 27.94 7.29
C ASP A 242 -15.39 26.46 7.68
N LEU A 243 -15.11 26.15 8.96
CA LEU A 243 -14.93 24.78 9.47
C LEU A 243 -16.09 23.84 9.18
N PRO A 244 -17.38 24.23 9.42
CA PRO A 244 -18.48 23.30 9.18
C PRO A 244 -18.56 22.86 7.72
N GLY A 245 -18.37 23.77 6.79
CA GLY A 245 -18.38 23.47 5.34
C GLY A 245 -17.23 22.56 4.92
N ALA A 246 -16.02 22.81 5.44
CA ALA A 246 -14.85 21.99 5.19
C ALA A 246 -15.01 20.57 5.75
N ILE A 247 -15.53 20.43 6.97
CA ILE A 247 -15.81 19.12 7.58
C ILE A 247 -16.83 18.34 6.74
N GLU A 248 -17.93 18.96 6.30
CA GLU A 248 -18.90 18.28 5.45
C GLU A 248 -18.32 17.89 4.09
N THR A 249 -17.40 18.66 3.54
CA THR A 249 -16.70 18.29 2.31
C THR A 249 -15.82 17.07 2.51
N ALA A 250 -15.01 17.03 3.56
CA ALA A 250 -14.18 15.87 3.89
C ALA A 250 -15.01 14.62 4.21
N ARG A 251 -16.16 14.78 4.88
CA ARG A 251 -17.09 13.68 5.23
C ARG A 251 -17.74 13.00 4.03
N ARG A 252 -17.76 13.63 2.86
CA ARG A 252 -18.23 12.98 1.62
C ARG A 252 -17.23 11.92 1.13
N VAL A 253 -15.96 12.08 1.50
CA VAL A 253 -14.88 11.13 1.15
C VAL A 253 -14.74 10.05 2.22
N ASP A 254 -14.63 10.45 3.49
CA ASP A 254 -14.57 9.55 4.64
C ASP A 254 -15.43 10.10 5.79
N PRO A 255 -16.34 9.31 6.37
CA PRO A 255 -17.15 9.75 7.49
C PRO A 255 -16.35 10.16 8.74
N LYS A 256 -15.09 9.70 8.87
CA LYS A 256 -14.15 10.14 9.90
C LYS A 256 -13.21 11.20 9.32
N VAL A 257 -13.09 12.33 9.99
CA VAL A 257 -12.32 13.50 9.55
C VAL A 257 -11.33 13.92 10.65
N LEU A 258 -10.18 14.42 10.26
CA LEU A 258 -9.24 15.12 11.11
C LEU A 258 -9.24 16.61 10.78
N VAL A 259 -9.20 17.44 11.83
CA VAL A 259 -8.90 18.87 11.75
C VAL A 259 -7.54 19.06 12.39
N GLU A 260 -6.57 19.54 11.66
CA GLU A 260 -5.17 19.66 12.09
C GLU A 260 -4.68 21.09 12.02
N SER A 261 -3.81 21.48 12.97
CA SER A 261 -3.02 22.72 12.84
C SER A 261 -2.12 22.64 11.61
N GLY A 262 -2.07 23.70 10.84
CA GLY A 262 -1.09 23.84 9.77
C GLY A 262 0.33 23.90 10.33
N VAL A 263 1.21 23.09 9.78
CA VAL A 263 2.64 23.11 10.13
C VAL A 263 3.38 23.88 9.04
N LEU A 264 4.01 24.98 9.42
CA LEU A 264 4.90 25.69 8.52
C LEU A 264 6.23 24.94 8.44
N GLY A 265 6.56 24.39 7.28
CA GLY A 265 7.76 23.62 7.07
C GLY A 265 7.98 23.28 5.60
N ARG A 266 9.16 22.73 5.32
CA ARG A 266 9.51 22.15 4.03
C ARG A 266 9.00 20.71 3.99
N GLU A 267 8.47 20.27 2.86
CA GLU A 267 8.01 18.90 2.69
C GLU A 267 9.19 17.99 2.37
N ILE A 268 9.53 17.08 3.29
CA ILE A 268 10.61 16.11 3.17
C ILE A 268 10.04 14.70 3.20
N GLU A 269 10.40 13.90 2.24
CA GLU A 269 10.04 12.49 2.18
C GLU A 269 11.26 11.62 2.51
N VAL A 270 11.04 10.51 3.23
CA VAL A 270 12.09 9.55 3.58
C VAL A 270 11.63 8.14 3.28
N ALA A 271 12.36 7.44 2.42
CA ALA A 271 12.09 6.05 2.07
C ALA A 271 12.74 5.10 3.08
N VAL A 272 11.94 4.16 3.58
CA VAL A 272 12.39 3.11 4.49
C VAL A 272 12.16 1.75 3.84
N LEU A 273 13.13 0.86 3.98
CA LEU A 273 13.11 -0.52 3.50
C LEU A 273 13.37 -1.46 4.67
N GLY A 274 12.59 -2.52 4.80
CA GLY A 274 12.75 -3.52 5.85
C GLY A 274 14.16 -4.12 5.88
N GLY A 275 14.61 -4.48 7.07
CA GLY A 275 15.86 -5.23 7.24
C GLY A 275 15.69 -6.72 6.92
N ARG A 276 16.74 -7.37 6.46
CA ARG A 276 16.77 -8.83 6.28
C ARG A 276 16.88 -9.53 7.64
N ASP A 277 16.33 -10.73 7.76
CA ASP A 277 16.43 -11.58 8.96
C ASP A 277 15.99 -10.88 10.27
N GLY A 278 15.00 -9.97 10.18
CA GLY A 278 14.54 -9.17 11.32
C GLY A 278 15.54 -8.11 11.78
N GLY A 279 16.52 -7.76 10.95
CA GLY A 279 17.47 -6.67 11.18
C GLY A 279 16.83 -5.29 11.15
N ALA A 280 17.59 -4.27 11.52
CA ALA A 280 17.15 -2.89 11.49
C ALA A 280 16.75 -2.44 10.06
N PRO A 281 15.72 -1.61 9.93
CA PRO A 281 15.34 -1.07 8.63
C PRO A 281 16.44 -0.20 8.03
N ARG A 282 16.52 -0.18 6.71
CA ARG A 282 17.42 0.67 5.94
C ARG A 282 16.68 1.94 5.54
N VAL A 283 17.35 3.07 5.60
CA VAL A 283 16.76 4.38 5.30
C VAL A 283 17.55 5.03 4.17
N ALA A 284 16.85 5.51 3.14
CA ALA A 284 17.45 6.20 2.01
C ALA A 284 17.78 7.66 2.33
N GLU A 285 18.54 8.33 1.45
CA GLU A 285 18.73 9.77 1.49
C GLU A 285 17.37 10.48 1.41
N PRO A 286 17.09 11.47 2.30
CA PRO A 286 15.85 12.23 2.26
C PRO A 286 15.68 12.97 0.94
N GLY A 287 14.45 12.97 0.42
CA GLY A 287 14.04 13.77 -0.72
C GLY A 287 13.17 14.96 -0.29
N GLU A 288 13.17 16.01 -1.07
CA GLU A 288 12.37 17.21 -0.84
C GLU A 288 11.41 17.47 -2.00
N ILE A 289 10.17 17.75 -1.68
CA ILE A 289 9.19 18.28 -2.61
C ILE A 289 9.30 19.80 -2.57
N ALA A 290 10.09 20.37 -3.51
CA ALA A 290 10.34 21.80 -3.57
C ALA A 290 9.28 22.47 -4.47
N MET A 291 8.55 23.44 -3.90
CA MET A 291 7.66 24.31 -4.68
C MET A 291 8.51 25.33 -5.44
N ASP A 292 8.16 25.61 -6.69
CA ASP A 292 8.83 26.66 -7.44
C ASP A 292 8.57 28.02 -6.77
N ALA A 293 9.61 28.85 -6.68
CA ALA A 293 9.56 30.16 -6.02
C ALA A 293 8.51 31.14 -6.65
N ALA A 294 8.00 30.82 -7.84
CA ALA A 294 6.93 31.57 -8.50
C ALA A 294 5.54 31.36 -7.88
N HIS A 295 5.37 30.28 -7.09
CA HIS A 295 4.11 29.91 -6.44
C HIS A 295 4.21 30.12 -4.94
N GLY A 296 4.39 31.26 -4.43
CA GLY A 296 4.41 31.71 -3.04
C GLY A 296 4.61 30.64 -1.93
N ALA A 297 5.55 30.87 -1.02
CA ALA A 297 5.75 30.00 0.15
C ALA A 297 4.45 29.93 0.98
N GLY A 298 3.74 28.81 0.98
CA GLY A 298 2.51 28.57 1.76
C GLY A 298 1.27 28.20 0.95
N GLU A 299 1.36 28.06 -0.38
CA GLU A 299 0.28 27.45 -1.14
C GLU A 299 0.19 25.94 -0.88
N PHE A 300 -1.04 25.47 -0.74
CA PHE A 300 -1.32 24.06 -0.46
C PHE A 300 -1.15 23.23 -1.73
N TYR A 301 -0.38 22.15 -1.63
CA TYR A 301 -0.15 21.19 -2.69
C TYR A 301 -1.34 20.23 -2.81
N ASP A 302 -2.30 20.56 -3.66
CA ASP A 302 -3.51 19.77 -3.87
C ASP A 302 -3.35 18.65 -4.91
N TYR A 303 -4.42 17.87 -5.10
CA TYR A 303 -4.46 16.76 -6.05
C TYR A 303 -4.14 17.20 -7.50
N GLU A 304 -4.67 18.34 -7.92
CA GLU A 304 -4.48 18.82 -9.30
C GLU A 304 -3.02 19.22 -9.53
N THR A 305 -2.39 19.84 -8.55
CA THR A 305 -0.97 20.21 -8.62
C THR A 305 -0.06 18.99 -8.60
N LYS A 306 -0.41 17.94 -7.84
CA LYS A 306 0.37 16.68 -7.76
C LYS A 306 0.46 15.92 -9.07
N TYR A 307 -0.59 15.92 -9.87
CA TYR A 307 -0.68 15.03 -11.03
C TYR A 307 -0.83 15.75 -12.38
N LEU A 308 -1.20 17.03 -12.40
CA LEU A 308 -1.47 17.79 -13.62
C LEU A 308 -0.49 18.94 -13.88
N ALA A 309 0.20 19.45 -12.85
CA ALA A 309 1.12 20.57 -12.98
C ALA A 309 2.59 20.10 -12.78
N HIS A 310 3.11 19.31 -13.70
CA HIS A 310 4.49 18.78 -13.65
C HIS A 310 5.57 19.87 -13.56
N ASP A 311 5.28 21.09 -13.99
CA ASP A 311 6.23 22.22 -13.97
C ASP A 311 6.25 23.02 -12.64
N ALA A 312 5.28 22.76 -11.73
CA ALA A 312 5.14 23.54 -10.49
C ALA A 312 5.91 22.94 -9.30
N VAL A 313 6.40 21.69 -9.43
CA VAL A 313 7.02 20.93 -8.33
C VAL A 313 8.32 20.30 -8.79
N GLN A 314 9.36 20.54 -8.02
CA GLN A 314 10.67 19.93 -8.24
C GLN A 314 10.96 18.88 -7.15
N MET A 315 11.17 17.65 -7.56
CA MET A 315 11.73 16.60 -6.68
C MET A 315 13.24 16.78 -6.57
N VAL A 316 13.73 17.01 -5.36
CA VAL A 316 15.16 17.21 -5.07
C VAL A 316 15.63 16.09 -4.14
N CYS A 317 16.57 15.27 -4.59
CA CYS A 317 17.22 14.26 -3.76
C CYS A 317 18.73 14.21 -4.07
N PRO A 318 19.61 14.31 -3.05
CA PRO A 318 19.33 14.54 -1.65
C PRO A 318 18.66 15.89 -1.38
N ALA A 319 17.80 15.95 -0.34
CA ALA A 319 17.19 17.20 0.13
C ALA A 319 18.27 18.21 0.56
N ARG A 320 18.00 19.50 0.37
CA ARG A 320 18.94 20.59 0.76
C ARG A 320 18.83 20.90 2.25
N ILE A 321 19.29 20.01 3.09
CA ILE A 321 19.21 20.06 4.55
C ILE A 321 20.59 19.94 5.19
N THR A 322 20.70 20.34 6.47
CA THR A 322 21.92 20.19 7.24
C THR A 322 22.17 18.71 7.60
N PRO A 323 23.43 18.32 7.92
CA PRO A 323 23.72 16.97 8.40
C PRO A 323 22.91 16.55 9.63
N ALA A 324 22.67 17.48 10.57
CA ALA A 324 21.87 17.20 11.77
C ALA A 324 20.39 16.95 11.45
N GLU A 325 19.79 17.75 10.56
CA GLU A 325 18.41 17.53 10.08
C GLU A 325 18.29 16.22 9.33
N ARG A 326 19.28 15.89 8.49
CA ARG A 326 19.33 14.61 7.78
C ARG A 326 19.32 13.43 8.76
N GLU A 327 20.19 13.45 9.75
CA GLU A 327 20.28 12.38 10.78
C GLU A 327 18.97 12.27 11.56
N LEU A 328 18.39 13.39 11.98
CA LEU A 328 17.10 13.45 12.67
C LEU A 328 15.98 12.82 11.84
N LEU A 329 15.83 13.22 10.57
CA LEU A 329 14.79 12.71 9.67
C LEU A 329 14.92 11.22 9.43
N MET A 330 16.14 10.74 9.16
CA MET A 330 16.40 9.31 8.93
C MET A 330 16.13 8.48 10.20
N ALA A 331 16.56 8.95 11.36
CA ALA A 331 16.31 8.26 12.63
C ALA A 331 14.81 8.25 12.96
N THR A 332 14.11 9.36 12.72
CA THR A 332 12.66 9.45 12.97
C THR A 332 11.87 8.58 12.00
N ALA A 333 12.28 8.49 10.73
CA ALA A 333 11.64 7.61 9.74
C ALA A 333 11.80 6.13 10.12
N SER A 334 13.01 5.71 10.56
CA SER A 334 13.23 4.36 11.08
C SER A 334 12.35 4.07 12.29
N ALA A 335 12.27 5.00 13.25
CA ALA A 335 11.44 4.84 14.44
C ALA A 335 9.93 4.80 14.10
N ALA A 336 9.48 5.58 13.11
CA ALA A 336 8.09 5.54 12.63
C ALA A 336 7.75 4.20 11.97
N PHE A 337 8.67 3.65 11.18
CA PHE A 337 8.54 2.32 10.59
C PHE A 337 8.35 1.25 11.67
N ASP A 338 9.20 1.26 12.69
CA ASP A 338 9.12 0.31 13.81
C ASP A 338 7.84 0.51 14.63
N ALA A 339 7.43 1.76 14.91
CA ALA A 339 6.24 2.09 15.69
C ALA A 339 4.93 1.60 15.07
N LEU A 340 4.88 1.52 13.73
CA LEU A 340 3.74 0.99 13.00
C LEU A 340 3.84 -0.53 12.75
N GLY A 341 4.94 -1.17 13.09
CA GLY A 341 5.23 -2.56 12.71
C GLY A 341 5.40 -2.68 11.19
N GLY A 342 6.18 -1.76 10.62
CA GLY A 342 6.46 -1.71 9.18
C GLY A 342 7.22 -2.94 8.71
N GLU A 343 6.95 -3.36 7.49
CA GLU A 343 7.62 -4.46 6.80
C GLU A 343 7.77 -4.11 5.31
N GLY A 344 8.75 -4.68 4.65
CA GLY A 344 9.00 -4.44 3.21
C GLY A 344 9.37 -3.00 2.92
N LEU A 345 8.39 -2.14 2.68
CA LEU A 345 8.62 -0.73 2.32
C LEU A 345 7.64 0.22 3.02
N MET A 346 8.11 1.44 3.25
CA MET A 346 7.27 2.56 3.74
C MET A 346 7.93 3.87 3.35
N ARG A 347 7.14 4.90 3.01
CA ARG A 347 7.59 6.28 2.93
C ARG A 347 7.00 7.07 4.09
N VAL A 348 7.85 7.82 4.77
CA VAL A 348 7.45 8.71 5.85
C VAL A 348 7.59 10.15 5.36
N ASP A 349 6.51 10.90 5.41
CA ASP A 349 6.41 12.27 4.90
C ASP A 349 6.43 13.25 6.07
N PHE A 350 7.29 14.25 5.99
CA PHE A 350 7.58 15.19 7.07
C PHE A 350 7.35 16.64 6.65
N PHE A 351 7.00 17.44 7.64
CA PHE A 351 7.28 18.88 7.62
C PHE A 351 8.55 19.16 8.45
N LEU A 352 9.59 19.65 7.78
CA LEU A 352 10.80 20.14 8.45
C LEU A 352 10.60 21.63 8.74
N THR A 353 10.39 21.96 10.03
CA THR A 353 10.11 23.33 10.45
C THR A 353 11.34 24.22 10.35
N PRO A 354 11.17 25.57 10.32
CA PRO A 354 12.31 26.52 10.39
C PRO A 354 13.17 26.39 11.65
N ARG A 355 12.68 25.69 12.68
CA ARG A 355 13.43 25.39 13.91
C ARG A 355 14.23 24.09 13.82
N GLY A 356 14.18 23.38 12.68
CA GLY A 356 14.82 22.09 12.50
C GLY A 356 14.07 20.93 13.16
N GLU A 357 12.76 21.08 13.44
CA GLU A 357 11.94 20.01 14.01
C GLU A 357 11.36 19.16 12.87
N ALA A 358 11.46 17.85 12.99
CA ALA A 358 10.85 16.88 12.07
C ALA A 358 9.46 16.49 12.58
N VAL A 359 8.41 16.99 11.94
CA VAL A 359 7.00 16.67 12.27
C VAL A 359 6.45 15.72 11.23
N VAL A 360 6.05 14.51 11.63
CA VAL A 360 5.46 13.55 10.68
C VAL A 360 4.07 14.01 10.26
N ASN A 361 3.87 14.13 8.95
CA ASN A 361 2.59 14.41 8.31
C ASN A 361 1.78 13.12 8.15
N GLU A 362 2.33 12.16 7.39
CA GLU A 362 1.69 10.87 7.13
C GLU A 362 2.74 9.79 6.82
N VAL A 363 2.29 8.55 6.75
CA VAL A 363 3.07 7.41 6.26
C VAL A 363 2.35 6.77 5.08
N ASN A 364 3.11 6.23 4.14
CA ASN A 364 2.59 5.57 2.96
C ASN A 364 3.17 4.15 2.89
N THR A 365 2.32 3.14 3.06
CA THR A 365 2.73 1.73 3.08
C THR A 365 2.89 1.12 1.69
N MET A 366 2.37 1.81 0.66
CA MET A 366 2.65 1.57 -0.76
C MET A 366 2.79 2.91 -1.47
N PRO A 367 3.92 3.59 -1.33
CA PRO A 367 4.14 4.90 -1.95
C PRO A 367 4.14 4.80 -3.48
N GLY A 368 4.00 5.93 -4.16
CA GLY A 368 4.18 6.00 -5.61
C GLY A 368 5.47 5.28 -6.01
N PHE A 369 5.37 4.33 -6.94
CA PHE A 369 6.45 3.40 -7.26
C PHE A 369 6.73 3.34 -8.78
N THR A 370 6.40 4.38 -9.53
CA THR A 370 6.90 4.53 -10.91
C THR A 370 8.40 4.81 -10.89
N PRO A 371 9.14 4.56 -11.97
CA PRO A 371 10.59 4.87 -12.03
C PRO A 371 10.92 6.34 -11.72
N PHE A 372 9.95 7.24 -11.86
CA PHE A 372 10.09 8.69 -11.63
C PHE A 372 9.49 9.13 -10.28
N SER A 373 8.97 8.23 -9.47
CA SER A 373 8.43 8.54 -8.14
C SER A 373 9.54 8.78 -7.12
N MET A 374 9.27 9.58 -6.09
CA MET A 374 10.27 9.96 -5.10
C MET A 374 10.84 8.75 -4.34
N TYR A 375 10.02 7.73 -4.01
CA TYR A 375 10.48 6.55 -3.27
C TYR A 375 11.63 5.81 -4.00
N PRO A 376 11.48 5.35 -5.25
CA PRO A 376 12.60 4.73 -5.97
C PRO A 376 13.72 5.72 -6.30
N TYR A 377 13.43 7.00 -6.49
CA TYR A 377 14.46 8.01 -6.74
C TYR A 377 15.38 8.19 -5.51
N MET A 378 14.84 8.24 -4.29
CA MET A 378 15.63 8.27 -3.06
C MET A 378 16.56 7.04 -2.95
N TRP A 379 16.06 5.86 -3.30
CA TRP A 379 16.88 4.64 -3.30
C TRP A 379 17.97 4.66 -4.37
N GLN A 380 17.65 5.14 -5.56
CA GLN A 380 18.64 5.28 -6.63
C GLN A 380 19.79 6.21 -6.22
N VAL A 381 19.49 7.34 -5.60
CA VAL A 381 20.49 8.27 -5.05
C VAL A 381 21.28 7.63 -3.92
N SER A 382 20.67 6.74 -3.15
CA SER A 382 21.30 5.96 -2.07
C SER A 382 22.10 4.74 -2.59
N GLY A 383 22.18 4.54 -3.92
CA GLY A 383 22.99 3.49 -4.54
C GLY A 383 22.25 2.17 -4.82
N LEU A 384 20.92 2.13 -4.66
CA LEU A 384 20.08 0.97 -4.99
C LEU A 384 19.21 1.31 -6.21
N GLY A 385 19.55 0.76 -7.37
CA GLY A 385 18.83 1.00 -8.62
C GLY A 385 17.41 0.40 -8.61
N TYR A 386 16.59 0.79 -9.59
CA TYR A 386 15.18 0.43 -9.60
C TYR A 386 14.93 -1.09 -9.71
N THR A 387 15.68 -1.77 -10.59
CA THR A 387 15.62 -3.25 -10.73
C THR A 387 16.06 -3.95 -9.45
N GLU A 388 17.15 -3.49 -8.85
CA GLU A 388 17.66 -4.01 -7.58
C GLU A 388 16.67 -3.77 -6.43
N LEU A 389 16.01 -2.62 -6.40
CA LEU A 389 14.98 -2.30 -5.40
C LEU A 389 13.77 -3.24 -5.52
N VAL A 390 13.26 -3.46 -6.73
CA VAL A 390 12.16 -4.42 -6.98
C VAL A 390 12.57 -5.82 -6.56
N THR A 391 13.79 -6.23 -6.90
CA THR A 391 14.36 -7.52 -6.53
C THR A 391 14.45 -7.70 -5.03
N GLU A 392 14.99 -6.69 -4.33
CA GLU A 392 15.14 -6.70 -2.87
C GLU A 392 13.80 -6.80 -2.15
N LEU A 393 12.78 -6.08 -2.63
CA LEU A 393 11.42 -6.15 -2.08
C LEU A 393 10.81 -7.53 -2.22
N ILE A 394 11.00 -8.19 -3.36
CA ILE A 394 10.54 -9.55 -3.59
C ILE A 394 11.28 -10.54 -2.68
N ASP A 395 12.60 -10.41 -2.56
CA ASP A 395 13.41 -11.26 -1.68
C ASP A 395 12.96 -11.12 -0.22
N LEU A 396 12.78 -9.90 0.28
CA LEU A 396 12.26 -9.65 1.64
C LEU A 396 10.90 -10.32 1.88
N ALA A 397 10.02 -10.31 0.89
CA ALA A 397 8.73 -10.96 1.00
C ALA A 397 8.83 -12.49 1.02
N LEU A 398 9.76 -13.07 0.25
CA LEU A 398 10.01 -14.52 0.22
C LEU A 398 10.67 -15.02 1.51
N GLU A 399 11.50 -14.19 2.15
CA GLU A 399 12.17 -14.47 3.43
C GLU A 399 11.22 -14.35 4.64
N ARG A 400 10.10 -13.64 4.50
CA ARG A 400 9.15 -13.42 5.60
C ARG A 400 8.60 -14.74 6.14
N PRO A 401 8.62 -14.97 7.47
CA PRO A 401 8.04 -16.17 8.07
C PRO A 401 6.55 -16.31 7.70
N ARG A 402 6.15 -17.52 7.31
CA ARG A 402 4.79 -17.83 6.84
C ARG A 402 3.88 -18.38 7.95
N ASP A 403 4.36 -18.49 9.17
CA ASP A 403 3.61 -19.07 10.29
C ASP A 403 2.99 -17.97 11.16
N VAL A 404 1.79 -18.24 11.69
CA VAL A 404 1.08 -17.39 12.66
C VAL A 404 1.85 -17.19 13.98
N ASN A 405 2.92 -17.93 14.20
CA ASN A 405 3.81 -17.82 15.36
C ASN A 405 4.94 -16.78 15.14
N ARG A 406 4.65 -15.68 14.46
CA ARG A 406 5.57 -14.57 14.24
C ARG A 406 6.00 -13.88 15.51
#